data_5331e92f15510e9ba60329b9488b6575
#
_entry.id   5331e92f15510e9ba60329b9488b6575
#
_cell.length_a   1.000
_cell.length_b   1.000
_cell.length_c   1.000
_cell.angle_alpha   90.00
_cell.angle_beta   90.00
_cell.angle_gamma   90.00
#
_symmetry.space_group_name_H-M   'P 1'
#
loop_
_entity.id
_entity.type
_entity.pdbx_description
1 polymer ?
#
loop_
_entity_poly.entity_id
_entity_poly.type
_entity_poly.pdbx_seq_one_letter_code
_entity_poly.pdbx_strand_id
1 'polypeptide(L)'
;MRSFRRSLLILCGVLAIVAADLLPAAAQTRGGTLRVGQARSPVSLDPALGLSLHEFHVLFSIYDGLVGYDDNLALKPALAESWQRTDPRTYIFKLRKGVKFHDGTDFDAAAVKWNVERILDPATKARVRDLDVVEAVEAVDSHTVRFRLKTATGLLPAFLAERGGLMVSPAAAKRLGPDFGRSPVGTGPYRFVEWMTDDHITLERFDQYWDKGAAHLDRVIYRIIPDESVLVTNLRGGQVDYVADVPPKDLAALKRETALAVQQRPGLGFYWINLNSGVAPLSNRAVRQALALAVDRPAMLRSLYFGAGVPAAGPIAPSSWAFEGPAREQPRDLARAKQKLAEGGVPNGFTFKLLVGSTPMYRTNATAVQAQLAEIGVTVELEIAETVKVLQQVVARTYQASSTVWIGLNPDPDFVLHPLYHSQGLFNKDRYRNPKVDELVDRARTLDRQDERRKLYQEAAALIADDAADLWLYHPDVTAAMSRKVHGVPLSADGRVRLRGAWLEK
;
A
#
# COMPACT_ATOMS: atom_id res chain seq x y z
N MET A 1 22.46 36.44 54.41
CA MET A 1 21.03 36.53 54.04
C MET A 1 20.79 36.67 52.53
N ARG A 2 21.77 37.05 51.68
CA ARG A 2 21.56 37.18 50.20
C ARG A 2 21.71 35.85 49.42
N SER A 3 22.40 34.86 49.95
CA SER A 3 22.58 33.54 49.28
C SER A 3 21.35 32.60 49.39
N PHE A 4 20.58 32.72 50.49
CA PHE A 4 19.40 31.87 50.72
C PHE A 4 18.21 32.21 49.85
N ARG A 5 18.07 33.48 49.41
CA ARG A 5 17.01 33.90 48.51
C ARG A 5 17.20 33.45 47.04
N ARG A 6 18.46 33.27 46.60
CA ARG A 6 18.74 32.80 45.23
C ARG A 6 18.50 31.29 45.05
N SER A 7 18.78 30.51 46.10
CA SER A 7 18.56 29.06 46.06
C SER A 7 17.04 28.71 46.08
N LEU A 8 16.21 29.54 46.75
CA LEU A 8 14.76 29.31 46.83
C LEU A 8 14.07 29.66 45.50
N LEU A 9 14.54 30.66 44.75
CA LEU A 9 14.03 31.04 43.43
C LEU A 9 14.37 30.01 42.34
N ILE A 10 15.54 29.37 42.43
CA ILE A 10 15.93 28.31 41.50
C ILE A 10 15.13 27.01 41.78
N LEU A 11 14.83 26.70 43.02
CA LEU A 11 14.05 25.54 43.40
C LEU A 11 12.55 25.66 42.98
N CYS A 12 11.97 26.85 43.08
CA CYS A 12 10.62 27.13 42.60
C CYS A 12 10.52 27.13 41.06
N GLY A 13 11.60 27.59 40.34
CA GLY A 13 11.64 27.54 38.88
C GLY A 13 11.75 26.11 38.31
N VAL A 14 12.45 25.23 39.01
CA VAL A 14 12.59 23.82 38.58
C VAL A 14 11.31 23.00 38.86
N LEU A 15 10.58 23.30 39.96
CA LEU A 15 9.31 22.68 40.23
C LEU A 15 8.18 23.14 39.25
N ALA A 16 8.25 24.36 38.73
CA ALA A 16 7.27 24.86 37.77
C ALA A 16 7.44 24.28 36.35
N ILE A 17 8.66 23.83 35.98
CA ILE A 17 8.96 23.23 34.67
C ILE A 17 8.58 21.75 34.62
N VAL A 18 8.56 21.06 35.77
CA VAL A 18 8.17 19.63 35.84
C VAL A 18 6.63 19.45 35.92
N ALA A 19 5.87 20.50 36.21
CA ALA A 19 4.42 20.44 36.29
C ALA A 19 3.70 20.69 34.94
N ALA A 20 4.40 21.04 33.88
CA ALA A 20 3.81 21.41 32.59
C ALA A 20 3.59 20.25 31.62
N ASP A 21 4.06 19.02 31.91
CA ASP A 21 3.99 17.88 31.00
C ASP A 21 3.10 16.70 31.47
N LEU A 22 2.29 16.92 32.52
CA LEU A 22 1.26 15.96 32.90
C LEU A 22 -0.12 16.41 32.40
N LEU A 23 -0.27 16.56 31.07
CA LEU A 23 -1.60 16.41 30.48
C LEU A 23 -2.00 14.94 30.70
N PRO A 24 -3.14 14.66 31.39
CA PRO A 24 -3.61 13.30 31.55
C PRO A 24 -3.75 12.70 30.14
N ALA A 25 -3.00 11.65 29.85
CA ALA A 25 -3.28 10.84 28.67
C ALA A 25 -4.77 10.48 28.73
N ALA A 26 -5.56 10.94 27.76
CA ALA A 26 -6.98 10.64 27.73
C ALA A 26 -7.15 9.14 27.89
N ALA A 27 -7.79 8.69 28.97
CA ALA A 27 -7.94 7.28 29.26
C ALA A 27 -8.68 6.64 28.09
N GLN A 28 -8.07 5.63 27.46
CA GLN A 28 -8.68 4.90 26.35
C GLN A 28 -10.03 4.37 26.80
N THR A 29 -11.11 4.90 26.19
CA THR A 29 -12.46 4.48 26.55
C THR A 29 -12.83 3.22 25.79
N ARG A 30 -13.46 2.26 26.49
CA ARG A 30 -14.07 1.10 25.86
C ARG A 30 -15.52 1.39 25.48
N GLY A 31 -15.92 0.87 24.32
CA GLY A 31 -17.30 0.94 23.84
C GLY A 31 -17.47 1.84 22.63
N GLY A 32 -18.69 1.92 22.16
CA GLY A 32 -19.09 2.76 21.03
C GLY A 32 -18.99 2.08 19.68
N THR A 33 -19.59 2.76 18.68
CA THR A 33 -19.62 2.32 17.28
C THR A 33 -18.85 3.30 16.42
N LEU A 34 -17.81 2.81 15.72
CA LEU A 34 -17.06 3.58 14.72
C LEU A 34 -17.69 3.36 13.34
N ARG A 35 -18.06 4.44 12.65
CA ARG A 35 -18.58 4.41 11.28
C ARG A 35 -17.48 4.86 10.32
N VAL A 36 -16.99 3.90 9.51
CA VAL A 36 -15.94 4.11 8.50
C VAL A 36 -16.59 4.27 7.14
N GLY A 37 -16.41 5.42 6.49
CA GLY A 37 -16.88 5.66 5.13
C GLY A 37 -15.88 5.17 4.10
N GLN A 38 -16.34 4.45 3.07
CA GLN A 38 -15.54 4.04 1.93
C GLN A 38 -16.34 4.10 0.62
N ALA A 39 -15.63 4.38 -0.51
CA ALA A 39 -16.29 4.64 -1.78
C ALA A 39 -16.76 3.38 -2.52
N ARG A 40 -16.27 2.19 -2.17
CA ARG A 40 -16.58 0.96 -2.91
C ARG A 40 -16.91 -0.20 -1.99
N SER A 41 -17.88 -1.01 -2.42
CA SER A 41 -18.18 -2.29 -1.81
C SER A 41 -17.07 -3.29 -2.12
N PRO A 42 -16.60 -4.10 -1.14
CA PRO A 42 -15.77 -5.26 -1.42
C PRO A 42 -16.44 -6.23 -2.39
N VAL A 43 -15.64 -6.94 -3.17
CA VAL A 43 -16.12 -8.07 -3.98
C VAL A 43 -16.17 -9.33 -3.13
N SER A 44 -15.18 -9.51 -2.27
CA SER A 44 -15.04 -10.67 -1.38
C SER A 44 -14.29 -10.28 -0.12
N LEU A 45 -14.67 -10.85 1.02
CA LEU A 45 -13.92 -10.79 2.27
C LEU A 45 -13.11 -12.08 2.52
N ASP A 46 -12.89 -12.89 1.48
CA ASP A 46 -11.89 -13.94 1.50
C ASP A 46 -10.52 -13.38 1.11
N PRO A 47 -9.48 -13.43 1.98
CA PRO A 47 -8.16 -12.89 1.67
C PRO A 47 -7.51 -13.48 0.41
N ALA A 48 -7.85 -14.73 0.06
CA ALA A 48 -7.34 -15.38 -1.14
C ALA A 48 -7.84 -14.74 -2.44
N LEU A 49 -9.02 -14.09 -2.41
CA LEU A 49 -9.75 -13.60 -3.60
C LEU A 49 -9.75 -12.08 -3.74
N GLY A 50 -9.62 -11.33 -2.64
CA GLY A 50 -9.67 -9.86 -2.62
C GLY A 50 -8.52 -9.21 -3.38
N LEU A 51 -8.76 -8.04 -4.00
CA LEU A 51 -7.77 -7.29 -4.79
C LEU A 51 -7.71 -5.80 -4.49
N SER A 52 -8.77 -5.21 -3.94
CA SER A 52 -8.89 -3.77 -3.80
C SER A 52 -8.44 -3.29 -2.41
N LEU A 53 -8.00 -2.03 -2.32
CA LEU A 53 -7.69 -1.39 -1.05
C LEU A 53 -8.90 -1.38 -0.09
N HIS A 54 -10.11 -1.21 -0.64
CA HIS A 54 -11.36 -1.19 0.15
C HIS A 54 -11.67 -2.54 0.82
N GLU A 55 -11.26 -3.65 0.20
CA GLU A 55 -11.33 -4.97 0.84
C GLU A 55 -10.35 -5.04 2.01
N PHE A 56 -9.11 -4.55 1.81
CA PHE A 56 -8.09 -4.56 2.88
C PHE A 56 -8.50 -3.74 4.10
N HIS A 57 -9.25 -2.64 3.96
CA HIS A 57 -9.77 -1.91 5.11
C HIS A 57 -10.60 -2.79 6.04
N VAL A 58 -11.39 -3.70 5.48
CA VAL A 58 -12.23 -4.63 6.26
C VAL A 58 -11.43 -5.85 6.72
N LEU A 59 -10.59 -6.42 5.84
CA LEU A 59 -9.85 -7.65 6.11
C LEU A 59 -8.97 -7.55 7.36
N PHE A 60 -8.23 -6.43 7.55
CA PHE A 60 -7.36 -6.25 8.72
C PHE A 60 -8.11 -6.03 10.04
N SER A 61 -9.43 -5.89 10.00
CA SER A 61 -10.28 -5.92 11.20
C SER A 61 -10.74 -7.34 11.55
N ILE A 62 -10.88 -8.21 10.54
CA ILE A 62 -11.41 -9.59 10.69
C ILE A 62 -10.28 -10.60 10.89
N TYR A 63 -9.10 -10.37 10.30
CA TYR A 63 -8.01 -11.34 10.28
C TYR A 63 -6.72 -10.77 10.86
N ASP A 64 -5.94 -11.63 11.49
CA ASP A 64 -4.51 -11.38 11.73
C ASP A 64 -3.66 -12.18 10.73
N GLY A 65 -2.49 -11.65 10.40
CA GLY A 65 -1.46 -12.36 9.64
C GLY A 65 -0.55 -13.19 10.54
N LEU A 66 0.23 -14.10 9.95
CA LEU A 66 1.34 -14.74 10.66
C LEU A 66 2.37 -13.71 11.12
N VAL A 67 2.70 -12.78 10.24
CA VAL A 67 3.55 -11.62 10.49
C VAL A 67 2.67 -10.38 10.33
N GLY A 68 2.98 -9.32 11.02
CA GLY A 68 2.29 -8.03 10.91
C GLY A 68 3.24 -6.89 10.58
N TYR A 69 2.68 -5.70 10.44
CA TYR A 69 3.41 -4.45 10.33
C TYR A 69 3.16 -3.57 11.55
N ASP A 70 4.16 -2.83 11.99
CA ASP A 70 3.97 -1.69 12.88
C ASP A 70 3.46 -0.45 12.10
N ASP A 71 3.31 0.69 12.80
CA ASP A 71 2.80 1.94 12.19
C ASP A 71 3.77 2.55 11.16
N ASN A 72 5.04 2.15 11.19
CA ASN A 72 6.08 2.53 10.24
C ASN A 72 6.28 1.49 9.12
N LEU A 73 5.41 0.47 9.07
CA LEU A 73 5.48 -0.65 8.14
C LEU A 73 6.76 -1.50 8.28
N ALA A 74 7.37 -1.55 9.47
CA ALA A 74 8.36 -2.55 9.79
C ALA A 74 7.69 -3.88 10.19
N LEU A 75 8.28 -4.99 9.76
CA LEU A 75 7.77 -6.33 10.11
C LEU A 75 7.82 -6.55 11.61
N LYS A 76 6.72 -7.05 12.19
CA LYS A 76 6.61 -7.39 13.60
C LYS A 76 5.92 -8.73 13.81
N PRO A 77 6.15 -9.40 14.98
CA PRO A 77 5.37 -10.55 15.40
C PRO A 77 3.86 -10.27 15.43
N ALA A 78 3.08 -11.27 14.97
CA ALA A 78 1.62 -11.27 15.04
C ALA A 78 1.14 -12.65 15.53
N LEU A 79 0.51 -13.48 14.70
CA LEU A 79 0.16 -14.85 15.07
C LEU A 79 1.40 -15.74 15.22
N ALA A 80 2.50 -15.44 14.52
CA ALA A 80 3.81 -15.96 14.86
C ALA A 80 4.51 -15.03 15.87
N GLU A 81 5.02 -15.60 16.96
CA GLU A 81 5.80 -14.87 17.97
C GLU A 81 7.23 -14.60 17.51
N SER A 82 7.75 -15.49 16.66
CA SER A 82 9.08 -15.37 16.06
C SER A 82 9.20 -16.23 14.81
N TRP A 83 10.20 -15.90 13.99
CA TRP A 83 10.60 -16.70 12.84
C TRP A 83 12.11 -16.70 12.70
N GLN A 84 12.63 -17.77 12.09
CA GLN A 84 14.04 -17.92 11.80
C GLN A 84 14.21 -18.62 10.46
N ARG A 85 15.11 -18.11 9.63
CA ARG A 85 15.60 -18.80 8.45
C ARG A 85 16.75 -19.71 8.85
N THR A 86 16.57 -21.01 8.73
CA THR A 86 17.55 -22.02 9.16
C THR A 86 18.52 -22.41 8.05
N ASP A 87 18.10 -22.27 6.81
CA ASP A 87 18.91 -22.38 5.59
C ASP A 87 18.29 -21.54 4.47
N PRO A 88 18.93 -21.38 3.29
CA PRO A 88 18.43 -20.50 2.23
C PRO A 88 16.99 -20.75 1.76
N ARG A 89 16.43 -21.92 1.99
CA ARG A 89 15.07 -22.29 1.55
C ARG A 89 14.17 -22.79 2.68
N THR A 90 14.57 -22.64 3.94
CA THR A 90 13.79 -23.15 5.07
C THR A 90 13.58 -22.10 6.14
N TYR A 91 12.32 -21.87 6.50
CA TYR A 91 11.91 -21.03 7.61
C TYR A 91 11.17 -21.83 8.67
N ILE A 92 11.43 -21.52 9.94
CA ILE A 92 10.69 -22.03 11.11
C ILE A 92 9.95 -20.85 11.75
N PHE A 93 8.64 -21.00 11.93
CA PHE A 93 7.79 -20.04 12.63
C PHE A 93 7.31 -20.66 13.94
N LYS A 94 7.43 -19.92 15.04
CA LYS A 94 6.84 -20.26 16.35
C LYS A 94 5.54 -19.53 16.52
N LEU A 95 4.45 -20.25 16.68
CA LEU A 95 3.10 -19.73 16.75
C LEU A 95 2.69 -19.37 18.17
N ARG A 96 1.87 -18.33 18.26
CA ARG A 96 1.23 -17.90 19.51
C ARG A 96 0.26 -18.97 20.01
N LYS A 97 0.28 -19.22 21.31
CA LYS A 97 -0.62 -20.19 21.96
C LYS A 97 -1.94 -19.53 22.38
N GLY A 98 -3.01 -20.32 22.44
CA GLY A 98 -4.31 -19.90 22.96
C GLY A 98 -5.08 -18.93 22.06
N VAL A 99 -4.68 -18.78 20.79
CA VAL A 99 -5.43 -17.99 19.80
C VAL A 99 -6.65 -18.78 19.34
N LYS A 100 -7.81 -18.11 19.26
CA LYS A 100 -9.06 -18.66 18.74
C LYS A 100 -9.47 -17.95 17.47
N PHE A 101 -10.06 -18.70 16.55
CA PHE A 101 -10.88 -18.13 15.47
C PHE A 101 -12.21 -17.62 16.03
N HIS A 102 -12.92 -16.78 15.29
CA HIS A 102 -14.22 -16.22 15.69
C HIS A 102 -15.30 -17.29 15.91
N ASP A 103 -15.16 -18.48 15.33
CA ASP A 103 -16.04 -19.64 15.52
C ASP A 103 -15.66 -20.49 16.73
N GLY A 104 -14.67 -20.07 17.52
CA GLY A 104 -14.20 -20.75 18.72
C GLY A 104 -13.20 -21.87 18.48
N THR A 105 -12.90 -22.24 17.23
CA THR A 105 -11.88 -23.24 16.91
C THR A 105 -10.47 -22.70 17.21
N ASP A 106 -9.53 -23.60 17.46
CA ASP A 106 -8.15 -23.23 17.79
C ASP A 106 -7.35 -22.86 16.53
N PHE A 107 -6.49 -21.84 16.69
CA PHE A 107 -5.45 -21.53 15.72
C PHE A 107 -4.18 -22.30 16.13
N ASP A 108 -3.68 -23.12 15.23
CA ASP A 108 -2.50 -23.94 15.39
C ASP A 108 -1.70 -24.12 14.09
N ALA A 109 -0.66 -24.94 14.14
CA ALA A 109 0.19 -25.24 12.99
C ALA A 109 -0.56 -25.97 11.84
N ALA A 110 -1.57 -26.78 12.16
CA ALA A 110 -2.40 -27.43 11.16
C ALA A 110 -3.28 -26.43 10.41
N ALA A 111 -3.80 -25.40 11.12
CA ALA A 111 -4.54 -24.31 10.50
C ALA A 111 -3.67 -23.49 9.55
N VAL A 112 -2.42 -23.17 9.94
CA VAL A 112 -1.47 -22.46 9.06
C VAL A 112 -1.18 -23.27 7.80
N LYS A 113 -0.83 -24.55 7.97
CA LYS A 113 -0.58 -25.47 6.84
C LYS A 113 -1.76 -25.47 5.88
N TRP A 114 -2.98 -25.68 6.39
CA TRP A 114 -4.18 -25.70 5.58
C TRP A 114 -4.41 -24.39 4.83
N ASN A 115 -4.22 -23.21 5.46
CA ASN A 115 -4.40 -21.91 4.83
C ASN A 115 -3.46 -21.71 3.64
N VAL A 116 -2.19 -22.06 3.80
CA VAL A 116 -1.20 -21.93 2.71
C VAL A 116 -1.51 -22.92 1.59
N GLU A 117 -1.78 -24.20 1.91
CA GLU A 117 -2.15 -25.21 0.91
C GLU A 117 -3.41 -24.81 0.15
N ARG A 118 -4.42 -24.23 0.82
CA ARG A 118 -5.62 -23.70 0.18
C ARG A 118 -5.30 -22.59 -0.84
N ILE A 119 -4.40 -21.68 -0.50
CA ILE A 119 -3.98 -20.60 -1.42
C ILE A 119 -3.25 -21.19 -2.64
N LEU A 120 -2.43 -22.21 -2.44
CA LEU A 120 -1.65 -22.85 -3.50
C LEU A 120 -2.50 -23.82 -4.36
N ASP A 121 -3.66 -24.26 -3.86
CA ASP A 121 -4.56 -25.11 -4.62
C ASP A 121 -5.22 -24.34 -5.79
N PRO A 122 -5.02 -24.77 -7.05
CA PRO A 122 -5.64 -24.15 -8.21
C PRO A 122 -7.18 -24.06 -8.13
N ALA A 123 -7.83 -24.98 -7.41
CA ALA A 123 -9.28 -24.97 -7.23
C ALA A 123 -9.78 -23.76 -6.45
N THR A 124 -8.97 -23.18 -5.59
CA THR A 124 -9.27 -21.94 -4.85
C THR A 124 -9.32 -20.72 -5.77
N LYS A 125 -8.66 -20.76 -6.93
CA LYS A 125 -8.52 -19.62 -7.84
C LYS A 125 -7.96 -18.39 -7.14
N ALA A 126 -7.07 -18.62 -6.17
CA ALA A 126 -6.45 -17.57 -5.39
C ALA A 126 -5.72 -16.56 -6.27
N ARG A 127 -5.83 -15.28 -5.90
CA ARG A 127 -5.15 -14.17 -6.58
C ARG A 127 -3.86 -13.75 -5.87
N VAL A 128 -3.48 -14.47 -4.83
CA VAL A 128 -2.20 -14.34 -4.11
C VAL A 128 -1.15 -15.11 -4.89
N ARG A 129 -0.07 -14.45 -5.31
CA ARG A 129 1.05 -15.06 -6.03
C ARG A 129 2.35 -15.07 -5.24
N ASP A 130 2.41 -14.30 -4.17
CA ASP A 130 3.61 -14.17 -3.35
C ASP A 130 4.00 -15.50 -2.68
N LEU A 131 3.01 -16.38 -2.44
CA LEU A 131 3.25 -17.72 -1.88
C LEU A 131 3.60 -18.79 -2.93
N ASP A 132 3.61 -18.49 -4.22
CA ASP A 132 4.03 -19.44 -5.27
C ASP A 132 5.48 -19.96 -5.07
N VAL A 133 6.28 -19.21 -4.31
CA VAL A 133 7.64 -19.60 -3.89
C VAL A 133 7.64 -20.77 -2.89
N VAL A 134 6.53 -21.05 -2.22
CA VAL A 134 6.42 -22.11 -1.21
C VAL A 134 6.33 -23.47 -1.92
N GLU A 135 7.21 -24.39 -1.51
CA GLU A 135 7.23 -25.79 -1.94
C GLU A 135 6.34 -26.65 -1.04
N ALA A 136 6.53 -26.49 0.28
CA ALA A 136 5.78 -27.27 1.28
C ALA A 136 5.67 -26.51 2.60
N VAL A 137 4.58 -26.80 3.34
CA VAL A 137 4.37 -26.35 4.72
C VAL A 137 4.14 -27.57 5.62
N GLU A 138 4.89 -27.67 6.70
CA GLU A 138 4.86 -28.78 7.63
C GLU A 138 4.49 -28.29 9.02
N ALA A 139 3.46 -28.88 9.64
CA ALA A 139 3.19 -28.74 11.07
C ALA A 139 4.18 -29.64 11.82
N VAL A 140 5.24 -29.07 12.38
CA VAL A 140 6.27 -29.80 13.12
C VAL A 140 5.73 -30.27 14.47
N ASP A 141 5.02 -29.38 15.14
CA ASP A 141 4.19 -29.62 16.33
C ASP A 141 2.99 -28.66 16.29
N SER A 142 2.15 -28.63 17.32
CA SER A 142 0.94 -27.80 17.36
C SER A 142 1.22 -26.30 17.23
N HIS A 143 2.44 -25.82 17.54
CA HIS A 143 2.80 -24.40 17.53
C HIS A 143 4.10 -24.09 16.80
N THR A 144 4.56 -25.02 15.96
CA THR A 144 5.77 -24.85 15.14
C THR A 144 5.48 -25.23 13.69
N VAL A 145 5.68 -24.29 12.78
CA VAL A 145 5.49 -24.51 11.33
C VAL A 145 6.82 -24.35 10.62
N ARG A 146 7.11 -25.29 9.73
CA ARG A 146 8.25 -25.23 8.80
C ARG A 146 7.73 -24.92 7.41
N PHE A 147 8.31 -23.90 6.78
CA PHE A 147 8.14 -23.61 5.36
C PHE A 147 9.38 -24.06 4.60
N ARG A 148 9.19 -24.84 3.55
CA ARG A 148 10.22 -25.11 2.54
C ARG A 148 9.90 -24.34 1.27
N LEU A 149 10.92 -23.73 0.66
CA LEU A 149 10.78 -22.86 -0.50
C LEU A 149 11.41 -23.51 -1.74
N LYS A 150 10.82 -23.29 -2.90
CA LYS A 150 11.34 -23.72 -4.21
C LYS A 150 12.66 -23.03 -4.53
N THR A 151 12.77 -21.74 -4.18
CA THR A 151 13.96 -20.90 -4.40
C THR A 151 14.32 -20.16 -3.12
N ALA A 152 15.61 -19.83 -2.96
CA ALA A 152 16.08 -19.04 -1.83
C ALA A 152 15.47 -17.63 -1.85
N THR A 153 14.85 -17.20 -0.75
CA THR A 153 14.37 -15.83 -0.60
C THR A 153 14.32 -15.39 0.86
N GLY A 154 14.68 -14.12 1.11
CA GLY A 154 14.49 -13.44 2.41
C GLY A 154 13.09 -12.81 2.58
N LEU A 155 12.22 -12.91 1.58
CA LEU A 155 10.95 -12.19 1.52
C LEU A 155 9.77 -12.91 2.18
N LEU A 156 9.91 -14.18 2.56
CA LEU A 156 8.78 -14.95 3.09
C LEU A 156 8.05 -14.25 4.26
N PRO A 157 8.74 -13.63 5.25
CA PRO A 157 8.05 -12.89 6.31
C PRO A 157 7.22 -11.71 5.79
N ALA A 158 7.72 -10.99 4.77
CA ALA A 158 6.97 -9.90 4.13
C ALA A 158 5.73 -10.41 3.36
N PHE A 159 5.83 -11.55 2.68
CA PHE A 159 4.70 -12.21 2.02
C PHE A 159 3.62 -12.64 3.02
N LEU A 160 4.05 -13.11 4.22
CA LEU A 160 3.16 -13.54 5.30
C LEU A 160 2.62 -12.39 6.17
N ALA A 161 3.08 -11.15 5.95
CA ALA A 161 2.48 -9.94 6.51
C ALA A 161 1.37 -9.38 5.61
N GLU A 162 1.25 -9.88 4.38
CA GLU A 162 0.23 -9.54 3.40
C GLU A 162 -0.94 -10.53 3.44
N ARG A 163 -1.89 -10.36 2.52
CA ARG A 163 -3.11 -11.20 2.46
C ARG A 163 -2.84 -12.71 2.41
N GLY A 164 -1.69 -13.14 1.88
CA GLY A 164 -1.28 -14.54 1.87
C GLY A 164 -1.02 -15.12 3.25
N GLY A 165 -0.74 -14.26 4.23
CA GLY A 165 -0.54 -14.64 5.63
C GLY A 165 -1.75 -14.43 6.52
N LEU A 166 -2.88 -13.86 6.03
CA LEU A 166 -4.11 -13.69 6.79
C LEU A 166 -4.78 -15.05 7.01
N MET A 167 -5.02 -15.41 8.27
CA MET A 167 -5.49 -16.74 8.63
C MET A 167 -7.01 -16.82 8.71
N VAL A 168 -7.62 -17.66 7.85
CA VAL A 168 -9.05 -17.98 7.88
C VAL A 168 -9.30 -19.26 8.66
N SER A 169 -10.48 -19.39 9.31
CA SER A 169 -10.88 -20.62 9.98
C SER A 169 -11.04 -21.77 8.95
N PRO A 170 -10.24 -22.86 9.06
CA PRO A 170 -10.41 -24.01 8.19
C PRO A 170 -11.79 -24.65 8.29
N ALA A 171 -12.39 -24.69 9.49
CA ALA A 171 -13.71 -25.24 9.74
C ALA A 171 -14.79 -24.42 9.03
N ALA A 172 -14.77 -23.09 9.18
CA ALA A 172 -15.74 -22.21 8.52
C ALA A 172 -15.57 -22.22 7.00
N ALA A 173 -14.33 -22.16 6.48
CA ALA A 173 -14.09 -22.17 5.05
C ALA A 173 -14.54 -23.48 4.36
N LYS A 174 -14.30 -24.63 5.01
CA LYS A 174 -14.81 -25.93 4.51
C LYS A 174 -16.33 -26.01 4.51
N ARG A 175 -16.97 -25.49 5.56
CA ARG A 175 -18.43 -25.51 5.71
C ARG A 175 -19.13 -24.58 4.73
N LEU A 176 -18.59 -23.37 4.51
CA LEU A 176 -19.21 -22.34 3.69
C LEU A 176 -18.81 -22.42 2.21
N GLY A 177 -17.67 -23.06 1.89
CA GLY A 177 -17.19 -23.19 0.52
C GLY A 177 -17.09 -21.83 -0.20
N PRO A 178 -17.75 -21.68 -1.37
CA PRO A 178 -17.73 -20.42 -2.14
C PRO A 178 -18.30 -19.21 -1.41
N ASP A 179 -19.19 -19.43 -0.45
CA ASP A 179 -19.85 -18.35 0.31
C ASP A 179 -18.99 -17.83 1.47
N PHE A 180 -17.80 -18.40 1.72
CA PHE A 180 -16.91 -17.96 2.79
C PHE A 180 -16.60 -16.47 2.72
N GLY A 181 -16.38 -15.94 1.53
CA GLY A 181 -16.10 -14.51 1.33
C GLY A 181 -17.26 -13.57 1.70
N ARG A 182 -18.47 -14.11 1.91
CA ARG A 182 -19.66 -13.34 2.36
C ARG A 182 -19.94 -13.48 3.86
N SER A 183 -19.32 -14.47 4.50
CA SER A 183 -19.45 -14.73 5.94
C SER A 183 -18.09 -15.13 6.53
N PRO A 184 -17.13 -14.19 6.52
CA PRO A 184 -15.74 -14.46 6.88
C PRO A 184 -15.57 -14.79 8.36
N VAL A 185 -14.63 -15.70 8.65
CA VAL A 185 -14.25 -16.10 10.00
C VAL A 185 -12.73 -16.08 10.11
N GLY A 186 -12.20 -15.16 10.90
CA GLY A 186 -10.77 -14.94 11.12
C GLY A 186 -10.38 -15.02 12.59
N THR A 187 -9.21 -14.43 12.92
CA THR A 187 -8.63 -14.37 14.27
C THR A 187 -8.56 -12.93 14.80
N GLY A 188 -8.99 -11.95 13.99
CA GLY A 188 -8.80 -10.52 14.25
C GLY A 188 -9.65 -9.94 15.39
N PRO A 189 -9.46 -8.64 15.70
CA PRO A 189 -10.12 -7.98 16.83
C PRO A 189 -11.63 -7.85 16.71
N TYR A 190 -12.16 -7.88 15.49
CA TYR A 190 -13.59 -7.77 15.23
C TYR A 190 -14.08 -8.93 14.38
N ARG A 191 -15.25 -9.49 14.75
CA ARG A 191 -15.89 -10.58 14.01
C ARG A 191 -17.02 -10.05 13.12
N PHE A 192 -17.24 -10.73 12.03
CA PHE A 192 -18.29 -10.42 11.06
C PHE A 192 -19.70 -10.61 11.65
N VAL A 193 -20.60 -9.67 11.37
CA VAL A 193 -22.03 -9.74 11.72
C VAL A 193 -22.89 -9.82 10.46
N GLU A 194 -22.77 -8.81 9.57
CA GLU A 194 -23.58 -8.75 8.36
C GLU A 194 -22.89 -7.96 7.24
N TRP A 195 -23.33 -8.22 6.02
CA TRP A 195 -22.94 -7.45 4.84
C TRP A 195 -24.16 -7.23 3.93
N MET A 196 -24.66 -6.00 3.93
CA MET A 196 -25.64 -5.51 2.96
C MET A 196 -24.88 -4.87 1.79
N THR A 197 -24.96 -5.50 0.61
CA THR A 197 -24.25 -5.06 -0.59
C THR A 197 -24.62 -3.61 -0.92
N ASP A 198 -23.60 -2.82 -1.24
CA ASP A 198 -23.66 -1.38 -1.57
C ASP A 198 -24.27 -0.48 -0.49
N ASP A 199 -24.48 -0.98 0.72
CA ASP A 199 -24.89 -0.20 1.88
C ASP A 199 -23.84 -0.25 3.00
N HIS A 200 -23.63 -1.42 3.64
CA HIS A 200 -22.69 -1.48 4.75
C HIS A 200 -22.19 -2.91 5.06
N ILE A 201 -21.10 -2.94 5.84
CA ILE A 201 -20.58 -4.14 6.50
C ILE A 201 -20.47 -3.84 7.99
N THR A 202 -21.06 -4.70 8.81
CA THR A 202 -21.03 -4.58 10.28
C THR A 202 -20.12 -5.63 10.88
N LEU A 203 -19.22 -5.18 11.74
CA LEU A 203 -18.37 -6.01 12.57
C LEU A 203 -18.64 -5.70 14.04
N GLU A 204 -18.48 -6.68 14.93
CA GLU A 204 -18.54 -6.49 16.39
C GLU A 204 -17.27 -6.98 17.06
N ARG A 205 -17.00 -6.49 18.28
CA ARG A 205 -15.80 -6.88 19.03
C ARG A 205 -15.76 -8.38 19.29
N PHE A 206 -14.58 -8.96 19.11
CA PHE A 206 -14.30 -10.34 19.51
C PHE A 206 -13.68 -10.38 20.90
N ASP A 207 -14.47 -10.69 21.94
CA ASP A 207 -14.03 -10.65 23.32
C ASP A 207 -12.93 -11.68 23.66
N GLN A 208 -12.81 -12.75 22.85
CA GLN A 208 -11.74 -13.75 22.98
C GLN A 208 -10.48 -13.41 22.17
N TYR A 209 -10.41 -12.17 21.62
CA TYR A 209 -9.23 -11.74 20.88
C TYR A 209 -7.94 -11.94 21.71
N TRP A 210 -6.93 -12.50 21.07
CA TRP A 210 -5.69 -12.92 21.73
C TRP A 210 -4.90 -11.74 22.31
N ASP A 211 -4.94 -10.55 21.66
CA ASP A 211 -4.28 -9.35 22.16
C ASP A 211 -5.25 -8.57 23.06
N LYS A 212 -5.16 -8.91 24.33
CA LYS A 212 -6.09 -8.35 25.34
C LYS A 212 -5.92 -6.84 25.45
N GLY A 213 -7.03 -6.13 25.27
CA GLY A 213 -7.07 -4.68 25.34
C GLY A 213 -6.81 -3.94 24.01
N ALA A 214 -6.59 -4.63 22.92
CA ALA A 214 -6.38 -4.00 21.61
C ALA A 214 -7.68 -3.71 20.83
N ALA A 215 -8.82 -4.28 21.23
CA ALA A 215 -10.14 -4.02 20.65
C ALA A 215 -10.98 -3.20 21.63
N HIS A 216 -11.08 -1.89 21.40
CA HIS A 216 -11.80 -1.00 22.32
C HIS A 216 -13.24 -0.74 21.89
N LEU A 217 -13.53 -0.70 20.57
CA LEU A 217 -14.86 -0.43 20.05
C LEU A 217 -15.78 -1.63 20.25
N ASP A 218 -17.08 -1.37 20.47
CA ASP A 218 -18.09 -2.46 20.50
C ASP A 218 -18.41 -2.93 19.08
N ARG A 219 -18.44 -1.98 18.12
CA ARG A 219 -18.87 -2.22 16.75
C ARG A 219 -18.11 -1.34 15.77
N VAL A 220 -17.90 -1.86 14.56
CA VAL A 220 -17.40 -1.11 13.40
C VAL A 220 -18.39 -1.28 12.26
N ILE A 221 -18.78 -0.18 11.61
CA ILE A 221 -19.68 -0.19 10.46
C ILE A 221 -18.95 0.48 9.29
N TYR A 222 -18.64 -0.29 8.25
CA TYR A 222 -18.11 0.24 7.00
C TYR A 222 -19.29 0.64 6.11
N ARG A 223 -19.51 1.95 5.94
CA ARG A 223 -20.58 2.55 5.10
C ARG A 223 -20.07 2.70 3.67
N ILE A 224 -20.82 2.18 2.70
CA ILE A 224 -20.49 2.28 1.28
C ILE A 224 -21.16 3.53 0.71
N ILE A 225 -20.35 4.50 0.30
CA ILE A 225 -20.81 5.80 -0.22
C ILE A 225 -20.00 6.10 -1.47
N PRO A 226 -20.49 5.72 -2.67
CA PRO A 226 -19.71 5.80 -3.91
C PRO A 226 -19.32 7.21 -4.36
N ASP A 227 -20.15 8.22 -4.04
CA ASP A 227 -19.87 9.61 -4.37
C ASP A 227 -18.94 10.23 -3.31
N GLU A 228 -17.75 10.65 -3.73
CA GLU A 228 -16.74 11.23 -2.84
C GLU A 228 -17.21 12.54 -2.18
N SER A 229 -18.04 13.35 -2.85
CA SER A 229 -18.56 14.61 -2.29
C SER A 229 -19.60 14.32 -1.23
N VAL A 230 -20.45 13.31 -1.45
CA VAL A 230 -21.40 12.82 -0.45
C VAL A 230 -20.66 12.20 0.74
N LEU A 231 -19.58 11.45 0.50
CA LEU A 231 -18.76 10.86 1.55
C LEU A 231 -18.16 11.94 2.48
N VAL A 232 -17.59 13.01 1.91
CA VAL A 232 -17.06 14.16 2.66
C VAL A 232 -18.18 14.90 3.40
N THR A 233 -19.36 15.05 2.79
CA THR A 233 -20.53 15.66 3.44
C THR A 233 -21.02 14.85 4.64
N ASN A 234 -21.06 13.53 4.52
CA ASN A 234 -21.42 12.63 5.62
C ASN A 234 -20.41 12.70 6.79
N LEU A 235 -19.11 12.89 6.51
CA LEU A 235 -18.10 13.12 7.56
C LEU A 235 -18.38 14.43 8.30
N ARG A 236 -18.64 15.52 7.57
CA ARG A 236 -19.00 16.82 8.15
C ARG A 236 -20.26 16.76 9.00
N GLY A 237 -21.26 16.04 8.52
CA GLY A 237 -22.55 15.85 9.23
C GLY A 237 -22.51 14.81 10.34
N GLY A 238 -21.36 14.16 10.59
CA GLY A 238 -21.22 13.13 11.61
C GLY A 238 -21.99 11.84 11.31
N GLN A 239 -22.35 11.56 10.06
CA GLN A 239 -22.96 10.30 9.63
C GLN A 239 -21.91 9.18 9.47
N VAL A 240 -20.66 9.55 9.21
CA VAL A 240 -19.47 8.71 9.33
C VAL A 240 -18.44 9.40 10.21
N ASP A 241 -17.60 8.64 10.88
CA ASP A 241 -16.63 9.14 11.86
C ASP A 241 -15.21 9.16 11.30
N TYR A 242 -14.93 8.35 10.29
CA TYR A 242 -13.63 8.20 9.64
C TYR A 242 -13.81 7.98 8.14
N VAL A 243 -12.98 8.63 7.33
CA VAL A 243 -12.91 8.45 5.88
C VAL A 243 -11.44 8.31 5.49
N ALA A 244 -11.11 7.19 4.80
CA ALA A 244 -9.85 7.04 4.08
C ALA A 244 -9.94 7.66 2.69
N ASP A 245 -8.78 7.92 2.05
CA ASP A 245 -8.69 8.43 0.68
C ASP A 245 -9.51 9.70 0.41
N VAL A 246 -9.37 10.69 1.31
CA VAL A 246 -10.02 11.99 1.14
C VAL A 246 -9.54 12.66 -0.15
N PRO A 247 -10.45 13.16 -1.01
CA PRO A 247 -10.06 13.83 -2.24
C PRO A 247 -9.13 15.02 -1.98
N PRO A 248 -8.02 15.17 -2.72
CA PRO A 248 -7.05 16.25 -2.52
C PRO A 248 -7.66 17.66 -2.54
N LYS A 249 -8.69 17.89 -3.34
CA LYS A 249 -9.42 19.16 -3.44
C LYS A 249 -10.09 19.59 -2.12
N ASP A 250 -10.45 18.62 -1.27
CA ASP A 250 -11.19 18.86 -0.03
C ASP A 250 -10.28 19.01 1.19
N LEU A 251 -9.02 18.59 1.12
CA LEU A 251 -8.08 18.58 2.26
C LEU A 251 -7.91 19.95 2.91
N ALA A 252 -7.73 21.00 2.10
CA ALA A 252 -7.52 22.36 2.62
C ALA A 252 -8.75 22.88 3.38
N ALA A 253 -9.95 22.53 2.95
CA ALA A 253 -11.19 22.91 3.61
C ALA A 253 -11.36 22.13 4.93
N LEU A 254 -11.20 20.80 4.90
CA LEU A 254 -11.34 19.93 6.06
C LEU A 254 -10.32 20.25 7.18
N LYS A 255 -9.08 20.64 6.82
CA LYS A 255 -8.05 21.06 7.81
C LYS A 255 -8.46 22.31 8.61
N ARG A 256 -9.38 23.14 8.11
CA ARG A 256 -9.90 24.32 8.82
C ARG A 256 -11.07 24.01 9.76
N GLU A 257 -11.64 22.83 9.67
CA GLU A 257 -12.80 22.44 10.49
C GLU A 257 -12.35 21.94 11.86
N THR A 258 -12.73 22.66 12.91
CA THR A 258 -12.27 22.38 14.28
C THR A 258 -12.76 21.05 14.84
N ALA A 259 -13.88 20.52 14.33
CA ALA A 259 -14.43 19.23 14.73
C ALA A 259 -13.71 18.03 14.09
N LEU A 260 -12.90 18.26 13.07
CA LEU A 260 -12.23 17.22 12.30
C LEU A 260 -10.72 17.22 12.50
N ALA A 261 -10.12 16.07 12.32
CA ALA A 261 -8.68 15.87 12.18
C ALA A 261 -8.38 15.33 10.79
N VAL A 262 -7.37 15.88 10.11
CA VAL A 262 -6.93 15.43 8.80
C VAL A 262 -5.50 14.92 8.91
N GLN A 263 -5.26 13.71 8.45
CA GLN A 263 -3.95 13.10 8.33
C GLN A 263 -3.56 13.02 6.85
N GLN A 264 -2.28 13.25 6.57
CA GLN A 264 -1.72 13.23 5.22
C GLN A 264 -0.23 12.88 5.30
N ARG A 265 0.21 11.94 4.47
CA ARG A 265 1.62 11.55 4.34
C ARG A 265 1.88 10.93 2.97
N PRO A 266 3.14 10.93 2.45
CA PRO A 266 3.45 10.23 1.22
C PRO A 266 3.06 8.75 1.28
N GLY A 267 2.41 8.27 0.20
CA GLY A 267 2.05 6.87 0.02
C GLY A 267 3.18 6.03 -0.54
N LEU A 268 2.90 4.76 -0.79
CA LEU A 268 3.84 3.80 -1.43
C LEU A 268 3.60 3.66 -2.93
N GLY A 269 2.49 4.18 -3.44
CA GLY A 269 2.12 4.09 -4.85
C GLY A 269 2.74 5.19 -5.71
N PHE A 270 2.53 5.09 -7.00
CA PHE A 270 2.90 6.14 -7.95
C PHE A 270 2.02 6.12 -9.21
N TYR A 271 1.86 7.29 -9.82
CA TYR A 271 1.28 7.46 -11.14
C TYR A 271 2.37 7.62 -12.17
N TRP A 272 2.22 6.94 -13.31
CA TRP A 272 3.19 7.00 -14.40
C TRP A 272 2.55 6.78 -15.77
N ILE A 273 3.28 7.14 -16.81
CA ILE A 273 3.04 6.69 -18.17
C ILE A 273 4.02 5.56 -18.46
N ASN A 274 3.47 4.39 -18.68
CA ASN A 274 4.19 3.18 -19.07
C ASN A 274 4.67 3.33 -20.52
N LEU A 275 5.96 3.20 -20.78
CA LEU A 275 6.58 3.39 -22.09
C LEU A 275 7.02 2.04 -22.67
N ASN A 276 6.39 1.58 -23.75
CA ASN A 276 6.74 0.29 -24.36
C ASN A 276 8.13 0.36 -25.02
N SER A 277 9.15 -0.09 -24.31
CA SER A 277 10.54 -0.13 -24.74
C SER A 277 10.80 -1.07 -25.94
N GLY A 278 9.81 -1.86 -26.35
CA GLY A 278 9.89 -2.70 -27.55
C GLY A 278 9.43 -2.03 -28.84
N VAL A 279 9.00 -0.76 -28.80
CA VAL A 279 8.40 -0.06 -29.96
C VAL A 279 9.16 1.24 -30.24
N ALA A 280 9.58 1.45 -31.50
CA ALA A 280 10.22 2.68 -31.90
C ALA A 280 9.21 3.86 -31.93
N PRO A 281 9.64 5.11 -31.61
CA PRO A 281 10.99 5.47 -31.16
C PRO A 281 11.20 5.30 -29.62
N LEU A 282 10.18 4.85 -28.87
CA LEU A 282 10.24 4.67 -27.41
C LEU A 282 11.26 3.59 -26.96
N SER A 283 11.70 2.72 -27.89
CA SER A 283 12.79 1.78 -27.65
C SER A 283 14.15 2.49 -27.43
N ASN A 284 14.30 3.73 -27.91
CA ASN A 284 15.53 4.49 -27.72
C ASN A 284 15.53 5.19 -26.35
N ARG A 285 16.55 4.93 -25.53
CA ARG A 285 16.74 5.50 -24.20
C ARG A 285 16.77 7.03 -24.22
N ALA A 286 17.46 7.64 -25.18
CA ALA A 286 17.55 9.11 -25.27
C ALA A 286 16.17 9.74 -25.52
N VAL A 287 15.32 9.11 -26.32
CA VAL A 287 13.93 9.53 -26.53
C VAL A 287 13.14 9.49 -25.22
N ARG A 288 13.21 8.39 -24.45
CA ARG A 288 12.52 8.29 -23.16
C ARG A 288 13.03 9.32 -22.14
N GLN A 289 14.35 9.55 -22.09
CA GLN A 289 14.95 10.63 -21.27
C GLN A 289 14.45 12.01 -21.68
N ALA A 290 14.25 12.27 -22.95
CA ALA A 290 13.67 13.52 -23.44
C ALA A 290 12.25 13.74 -22.90
N LEU A 291 11.40 12.72 -22.97
CA LEU A 291 10.05 12.78 -22.43
C LEU A 291 10.08 13.06 -20.90
N ALA A 292 10.97 12.40 -20.17
CA ALA A 292 11.11 12.59 -18.73
C ALA A 292 11.55 14.02 -18.35
N LEU A 293 12.44 14.64 -19.14
CA LEU A 293 12.92 16.02 -18.95
C LEU A 293 11.88 17.09 -19.31
N ALA A 294 10.90 16.77 -20.16
CA ALA A 294 9.89 17.73 -20.61
C ALA A 294 8.75 17.92 -19.59
N VAL A 295 8.55 17.00 -18.65
CA VAL A 295 7.41 17.01 -17.72
C VAL A 295 7.71 17.82 -16.45
N ASP A 296 6.89 18.85 -16.20
CA ASP A 296 6.88 19.66 -14.96
C ASP A 296 6.00 18.97 -13.90
N ARG A 297 6.58 18.04 -13.17
CA ARG A 297 5.90 17.27 -12.11
C ARG A 297 5.40 18.14 -10.96
N PRO A 298 6.20 19.12 -10.45
CA PRO A 298 5.71 20.06 -9.43
C PRO A 298 4.51 20.87 -9.88
N ALA A 299 4.46 21.34 -11.13
CA ALA A 299 3.31 22.07 -11.65
C ALA A 299 2.07 21.16 -11.74
N MET A 300 2.22 19.92 -12.20
CA MET A 300 1.13 18.93 -12.20
C MET A 300 0.57 18.70 -10.79
N LEU A 301 1.43 18.49 -9.80
CA LEU A 301 0.98 18.31 -8.41
C LEU A 301 0.22 19.51 -7.88
N ARG A 302 0.73 20.73 -8.10
CA ARG A 302 0.04 21.96 -7.64
C ARG A 302 -1.32 22.15 -8.29
N SER A 303 -1.40 21.97 -9.61
CA SER A 303 -2.61 22.32 -10.37
C SER A 303 -3.66 21.21 -10.39
N LEU A 304 -3.26 19.94 -10.35
CA LEU A 304 -4.17 18.80 -10.50
C LEU A 304 -4.46 18.09 -9.17
N TYR A 305 -3.51 18.16 -8.21
CA TYR A 305 -3.60 17.41 -6.94
C TYR A 305 -3.50 18.30 -5.71
N PHE A 306 -3.60 19.62 -5.89
CA PHE A 306 -3.61 20.58 -4.77
C PHE A 306 -2.40 20.42 -3.83
N GLY A 307 -1.26 19.95 -4.38
CA GLY A 307 -0.03 19.69 -3.64
C GLY A 307 -0.02 18.39 -2.81
N ALA A 308 -1.03 17.51 -2.97
CA ALA A 308 -1.09 16.25 -2.23
C ALA A 308 -0.26 15.14 -2.89
N GLY A 309 1.05 15.17 -2.70
CA GLY A 309 1.99 14.19 -3.21
C GLY A 309 3.41 14.72 -3.33
N VAL A 310 4.29 13.86 -3.83
CA VAL A 310 5.71 14.15 -4.08
C VAL A 310 6.04 13.86 -5.55
N PRO A 311 6.78 14.73 -6.26
CA PRO A 311 7.24 14.44 -7.63
C PRO A 311 8.00 13.12 -7.68
N ALA A 312 7.72 12.26 -8.66
CA ALA A 312 8.39 10.97 -8.81
C ALA A 312 9.51 11.03 -9.85
N ALA A 313 10.72 10.67 -9.45
CA ALA A 313 11.88 10.53 -10.35
C ALA A 313 12.26 9.04 -10.57
N GLY A 314 11.49 8.12 -10.03
CA GLY A 314 11.73 6.67 -10.12
C GLY A 314 10.64 5.88 -9.40
N PRO A 315 10.79 4.54 -9.35
CA PRO A 315 9.73 3.65 -8.86
C PRO A 315 9.65 3.51 -7.34
N ILE A 316 10.71 3.90 -6.59
CA ILE A 316 10.71 3.75 -5.12
C ILE A 316 10.09 4.97 -4.47
N ALA A 317 8.99 4.76 -3.76
CA ALA A 317 8.26 5.82 -3.06
C ALA A 317 9.00 6.35 -1.83
N PRO A 318 8.81 7.65 -1.46
CA PRO A 318 9.44 8.25 -0.28
C PRO A 318 9.19 7.53 1.04
N SER A 319 8.05 6.84 1.15
CA SER A 319 7.69 6.05 2.33
C SER A 319 8.25 4.63 2.34
N SER A 320 8.97 4.21 1.31
CA SER A 320 9.69 2.93 1.31
C SER A 320 10.99 3.04 2.10
N TRP A 321 11.33 1.98 2.82
CA TRP A 321 12.58 1.92 3.59
C TRP A 321 13.85 1.96 2.73
N ALA A 322 13.75 1.75 1.42
CA ALA A 322 14.88 1.84 0.48
C ALA A 322 14.94 3.17 -0.28
N PHE A 323 14.07 4.12 0.04
CA PHE A 323 14.14 5.45 -0.58
C PHE A 323 15.47 6.14 -0.27
N GLU A 324 16.11 6.73 -1.27
CA GLU A 324 17.40 7.40 -1.17
C GLU A 324 17.23 8.93 -1.19
N GLY A 325 17.10 9.52 0.01
CA GLY A 325 17.11 10.97 0.17
C GLY A 325 15.90 11.70 -0.43
N PRO A 326 15.95 13.06 -0.51
CA PRO A 326 14.92 13.79 -1.23
C PRO A 326 14.86 13.27 -2.66
N ALA A 327 13.64 13.02 -3.14
CA ALA A 327 13.39 12.55 -4.49
C ALA A 327 14.40 13.24 -5.43
N ARG A 328 15.10 12.46 -6.24
CA ARG A 328 15.98 13.05 -7.25
C ARG A 328 15.10 13.92 -8.11
N GLU A 329 15.02 15.21 -7.79
CA GLU A 329 14.26 16.14 -8.59
C GLU A 329 14.87 16.09 -9.99
N GLN A 330 14.09 15.64 -10.95
CA GLN A 330 14.39 15.86 -12.36
C GLN A 330 13.74 17.19 -12.72
N PRO A 331 14.46 18.31 -12.64
CA PRO A 331 13.91 19.59 -13.03
C PRO A 331 13.56 19.53 -14.51
N ARG A 332 12.44 20.16 -14.85
CA ARG A 332 12.05 20.31 -16.25
C ARG A 332 13.13 21.07 -17.02
N ASP A 333 13.60 20.50 -18.12
CA ASP A 333 14.62 21.10 -19.00
C ASP A 333 14.28 20.85 -20.46
N LEU A 334 13.60 21.82 -21.09
CA LEU A 334 13.15 21.70 -22.49
C LEU A 334 14.32 21.75 -23.48
N ALA A 335 15.38 22.48 -23.17
CA ALA A 335 16.55 22.58 -24.05
C ALA A 335 17.26 21.23 -24.11
N ARG A 336 17.51 20.64 -22.95
CA ARG A 336 18.10 19.29 -22.84
C ARG A 336 17.17 18.21 -23.38
N ALA A 337 15.85 18.35 -23.21
CA ALA A 337 14.88 17.40 -23.79
C ALA A 337 14.97 17.40 -25.34
N LYS A 338 15.03 18.58 -25.98
CA LYS A 338 15.20 18.68 -27.44
C LYS A 338 16.56 18.11 -27.88
N GLN A 339 17.63 18.36 -27.15
CA GLN A 339 18.92 17.75 -27.41
C GLN A 339 18.82 16.21 -27.36
N LYS A 340 18.14 15.66 -26.35
CA LYS A 340 17.93 14.20 -26.22
C LYS A 340 17.08 13.62 -27.35
N LEU A 341 16.09 14.34 -27.88
CA LEU A 341 15.36 13.93 -29.08
C LEU A 341 16.28 13.85 -30.29
N ALA A 342 17.19 14.82 -30.46
CA ALA A 342 18.16 14.80 -31.56
C ALA A 342 19.15 13.61 -31.42
N GLU A 343 19.66 13.36 -30.20
CA GLU A 343 20.49 12.18 -29.89
C GLU A 343 19.72 10.87 -30.18
N GLY A 344 18.42 10.86 -29.96
CA GLY A 344 17.53 9.73 -30.25
C GLY A 344 17.12 9.57 -31.72
N GLY A 345 17.60 10.46 -32.62
CA GLY A 345 17.31 10.41 -34.06
C GLY A 345 15.96 11.01 -34.47
N VAL A 346 15.31 11.74 -33.56
CA VAL A 346 14.00 12.40 -33.81
C VAL A 346 14.04 13.90 -33.45
N PRO A 347 14.93 14.70 -34.06
CA PRO A 347 15.17 16.12 -33.70
C PRO A 347 13.94 17.00 -33.83
N ASN A 348 13.01 16.67 -34.73
CA ASN A 348 11.78 17.41 -34.97
C ASN A 348 10.57 16.87 -34.18
N GLY A 349 10.82 15.97 -33.21
CA GLY A 349 9.75 15.27 -32.49
C GLY A 349 9.19 14.07 -33.26
N PHE A 350 8.11 13.52 -32.72
CA PHE A 350 7.42 12.36 -33.29
C PHE A 350 6.00 12.27 -32.74
N THR A 351 5.21 11.34 -33.27
CA THR A 351 3.84 11.06 -32.79
C THR A 351 3.78 9.67 -32.19
N PHE A 352 3.10 9.53 -31.03
CA PHE A 352 2.77 8.23 -30.46
C PHE A 352 1.39 8.22 -29.81
N LYS A 353 0.81 7.00 -29.67
CA LYS A 353 -0.48 6.78 -29.03
C LYS A 353 -0.30 6.50 -27.55
N LEU A 354 -1.06 7.22 -26.74
CA LEU A 354 -1.16 7.01 -25.29
C LEU A 354 -2.53 6.40 -24.97
N LEU A 355 -2.52 5.14 -24.56
CA LEU A 355 -3.70 4.41 -24.12
C LEU A 355 -4.11 4.87 -22.72
N VAL A 356 -5.35 5.30 -22.53
CA VAL A 356 -5.84 5.94 -21.32
C VAL A 356 -7.14 5.31 -20.88
N GLY A 357 -7.21 4.89 -19.62
CA GLY A 357 -8.46 4.42 -19.02
C GLY A 357 -9.52 5.52 -18.90
N SER A 358 -10.80 5.15 -18.91
CA SER A 358 -11.95 6.07 -18.84
C SER A 358 -12.05 6.85 -17.50
N THR A 359 -11.34 6.44 -16.47
CA THR A 359 -11.31 7.11 -15.15
C THR A 359 -10.80 8.56 -15.30
N PRO A 360 -11.49 9.57 -14.71
CA PRO A 360 -11.12 10.98 -14.85
C PRO A 360 -9.65 11.29 -14.56
N MET A 361 -9.09 10.69 -13.53
CA MET A 361 -7.71 10.92 -13.11
C MET A 361 -6.68 10.53 -14.19
N TYR A 362 -6.87 9.39 -14.87
CA TYR A 362 -5.97 8.99 -15.96
C TYR A 362 -6.03 9.97 -17.13
N ARG A 363 -7.24 10.45 -17.48
CA ARG A 363 -7.42 11.44 -18.53
C ARG A 363 -6.75 12.76 -18.18
N THR A 364 -6.93 13.23 -16.96
CA THR A 364 -6.32 14.49 -16.48
C THR A 364 -4.80 14.43 -16.56
N ASN A 365 -4.18 13.34 -16.08
CA ASN A 365 -2.74 13.12 -16.18
C ASN A 365 -2.26 13.07 -17.64
N ALA A 366 -2.95 12.32 -18.49
CA ALA A 366 -2.60 12.16 -19.89
C ALA A 366 -2.69 13.48 -20.66
N THR A 367 -3.74 14.29 -20.43
CA THR A 367 -3.90 15.61 -21.05
C THR A 367 -2.79 16.58 -20.62
N ALA A 368 -2.41 16.57 -19.34
CA ALA A 368 -1.31 17.42 -18.86
C ALA A 368 0.04 17.00 -19.48
N VAL A 369 0.32 15.70 -19.56
CA VAL A 369 1.52 15.19 -20.24
C VAL A 369 1.52 15.51 -21.73
N GLN A 370 0.38 15.32 -22.43
CA GLN A 370 0.22 15.68 -23.84
C GLN A 370 0.59 17.14 -24.10
N ALA A 371 0.06 18.07 -23.30
CA ALA A 371 0.34 19.50 -23.45
C ALA A 371 1.83 19.83 -23.25
N GLN A 372 2.48 19.22 -22.26
CA GLN A 372 3.89 19.48 -21.98
C GLN A 372 4.83 18.86 -22.99
N LEU A 373 4.52 17.68 -23.52
CA LEU A 373 5.34 17.03 -24.55
C LEU A 373 5.25 17.76 -25.92
N ALA A 374 4.15 18.43 -26.20
CA ALA A 374 3.99 19.26 -27.41
C ALA A 374 5.05 20.39 -27.48
N GLU A 375 5.54 20.91 -26.34
CA GLU A 375 6.55 21.97 -26.28
C GLU A 375 7.94 21.54 -26.80
N ILE A 376 8.16 20.22 -26.88
CA ILE A 376 9.38 19.65 -27.46
C ILE A 376 9.12 19.02 -28.84
N GLY A 377 7.95 19.27 -29.47
CA GLY A 377 7.58 18.75 -30.79
C GLY A 377 7.01 17.32 -30.75
N VAL A 378 6.74 16.75 -29.58
CA VAL A 378 6.16 15.41 -29.51
C VAL A 378 4.64 15.49 -29.43
N THR A 379 3.97 14.84 -30.39
CA THR A 379 2.52 14.75 -30.48
C THR A 379 2.04 13.47 -29.78
N VAL A 380 1.15 13.62 -28.80
CA VAL A 380 0.54 12.48 -28.10
C VAL A 380 -0.91 12.34 -28.54
N GLU A 381 -1.26 11.21 -29.14
CA GLU A 381 -2.64 10.87 -29.49
C GLU A 381 -3.28 10.09 -28.35
N LEU A 382 -4.28 10.67 -27.69
CA LEU A 382 -4.97 10.01 -26.57
C LEU A 382 -5.97 9.00 -27.09
N GLU A 383 -5.77 7.71 -26.80
CA GLU A 383 -6.73 6.62 -27.04
C GLU A 383 -7.46 6.29 -25.74
N ILE A 384 -8.64 6.88 -25.55
CA ILE A 384 -9.46 6.65 -24.34
C ILE A 384 -10.28 5.36 -24.52
N ALA A 385 -10.17 4.45 -23.57
CA ALA A 385 -10.86 3.17 -23.61
C ALA A 385 -11.33 2.72 -22.23
N GLU A 386 -12.31 1.82 -22.18
CA GLU A 386 -12.74 1.17 -20.94
C GLU A 386 -11.60 0.37 -20.31
N THR A 387 -11.57 0.30 -18.97
CA THR A 387 -10.47 -0.32 -18.18
C THR A 387 -10.16 -1.75 -18.64
N VAL A 388 -11.18 -2.54 -18.98
CA VAL A 388 -10.99 -3.92 -19.46
C VAL A 388 -10.24 -3.95 -20.78
N LYS A 389 -10.58 -3.05 -21.73
CA LYS A 389 -9.89 -2.94 -23.03
C LYS A 389 -8.45 -2.49 -22.85
N VAL A 390 -8.20 -1.51 -21.96
CA VAL A 390 -6.85 -1.06 -21.63
C VAL A 390 -6.02 -2.23 -21.10
N LEU A 391 -6.55 -2.99 -20.14
CA LEU A 391 -5.86 -4.14 -19.58
C LEU A 391 -5.56 -5.22 -20.62
N GLN A 392 -6.50 -5.50 -21.51
CA GLN A 392 -6.31 -6.46 -22.62
C GLN A 392 -5.16 -6.04 -23.54
N GLN A 393 -5.09 -4.77 -23.97
CA GLN A 393 -4.03 -4.25 -24.82
C GLN A 393 -2.67 -4.26 -24.10
N VAL A 394 -2.63 -3.90 -22.82
CA VAL A 394 -1.40 -3.92 -22.02
C VAL A 394 -0.90 -5.36 -21.85
N VAL A 395 -1.76 -6.31 -21.53
CA VAL A 395 -1.39 -7.74 -21.42
C VAL A 395 -0.92 -8.30 -22.75
N ALA A 396 -1.58 -7.94 -23.85
CA ALA A 396 -1.20 -8.34 -25.22
C ALA A 396 0.04 -7.58 -25.74
N ARG A 397 0.51 -6.54 -25.02
CA ARG A 397 1.65 -5.68 -25.42
C ARG A 397 1.43 -4.99 -26.77
N THR A 398 0.18 -4.64 -27.10
CA THR A 398 -0.23 -4.00 -28.36
C THR A 398 -0.44 -2.49 -28.21
N TYR A 399 0.34 -1.84 -27.34
CA TYR A 399 0.30 -0.40 -27.06
C TYR A 399 1.69 0.23 -27.24
N GLN A 400 1.75 1.55 -27.43
CA GLN A 400 3.00 2.32 -27.42
C GLN A 400 3.29 2.89 -26.04
N ALA A 401 2.29 3.55 -25.43
CA ALA A 401 2.34 4.01 -24.05
C ALA A 401 0.98 3.83 -23.38
N SER A 402 0.94 3.73 -22.04
CA SER A 402 -0.31 3.66 -21.29
C SER A 402 -0.24 4.43 -19.98
N SER A 403 -1.32 5.17 -19.66
CA SER A 403 -1.46 5.85 -18.35
C SER A 403 -1.96 4.86 -17.32
N THR A 404 -1.28 4.76 -16.17
CA THR A 404 -1.57 3.75 -15.16
C THR A 404 -1.18 4.21 -13.75
N VAL A 405 -1.52 3.41 -12.73
CA VAL A 405 -1.18 3.62 -11.33
C VAL A 405 -0.67 2.31 -10.71
N TRP A 406 0.37 2.41 -9.91
CA TRP A 406 0.76 1.35 -8.99
C TRP A 406 0.22 1.68 -7.60
N ILE A 407 -0.63 0.83 -7.08
CA ILE A 407 -1.11 0.95 -5.72
C ILE A 407 -0.07 0.27 -4.83
N GLY A 408 0.77 1.05 -4.18
CA GLY A 408 1.82 0.56 -3.29
C GLY A 408 1.23 0.04 -1.99
N LEU A 409 1.11 -1.27 -1.84
CA LEU A 409 0.56 -1.90 -0.65
C LEU A 409 1.63 -2.46 0.29
N ASN A 410 2.88 -2.57 -0.17
CA ASN A 410 3.97 -3.14 0.61
C ASN A 410 5.19 -2.19 0.58
N PRO A 411 5.83 -1.92 1.73
CA PRO A 411 6.99 -1.01 1.81
C PRO A 411 8.28 -1.61 1.25
N ASP A 412 8.32 -2.93 1.03
CA ASP A 412 9.50 -3.59 0.49
C ASP A 412 9.64 -3.31 -1.02
N PRO A 413 10.78 -2.77 -1.47
CA PRO A 413 11.00 -2.44 -2.87
C PRO A 413 10.83 -3.60 -3.84
N ASP A 414 10.99 -4.83 -3.38
CA ASP A 414 10.80 -6.02 -4.21
C ASP A 414 9.42 -6.06 -4.86
N PHE A 415 8.39 -5.62 -4.12
CA PHE A 415 7.01 -5.59 -4.62
C PHE A 415 6.76 -4.58 -5.75
N VAL A 416 7.77 -3.77 -6.06
CA VAL A 416 7.76 -2.85 -7.20
C VAL A 416 8.80 -3.27 -8.23
N LEU A 417 10.07 -3.44 -7.80
CA LEU A 417 11.18 -3.61 -8.73
C LEU A 417 11.14 -4.94 -9.47
N HIS A 418 10.85 -6.04 -8.78
CA HIS A 418 10.77 -7.34 -9.44
C HIS A 418 9.55 -7.45 -10.38
N PRO A 419 8.29 -7.18 -9.97
CA PRO A 419 7.16 -7.39 -10.86
C PRO A 419 7.13 -6.43 -12.05
N LEU A 420 7.64 -5.20 -11.93
CA LEU A 420 7.56 -4.19 -12.98
C LEU A 420 8.83 -4.08 -13.84
N TYR A 421 10.03 -4.25 -13.24
CA TYR A 421 11.29 -3.91 -13.91
C TYR A 421 12.25 -5.08 -14.10
N HIS A 422 12.06 -6.22 -13.43
CA HIS A 422 12.78 -7.44 -13.77
C HIS A 422 12.32 -7.96 -15.15
N SER A 423 13.23 -8.44 -15.99
CA SER A 423 12.91 -8.87 -17.37
C SER A 423 11.86 -9.98 -17.44
N GLN A 424 11.73 -10.80 -16.39
CA GLN A 424 10.71 -11.83 -16.22
C GLN A 424 9.55 -11.41 -15.29
N GLY A 425 9.49 -10.13 -14.91
CA GLY A 425 8.47 -9.61 -14.01
C GLY A 425 7.04 -9.78 -14.58
N LEU A 426 6.12 -10.20 -13.72
CA LEU A 426 4.74 -10.50 -14.12
C LEU A 426 4.05 -9.31 -14.79
N PHE A 427 4.35 -8.10 -14.32
CA PHE A 427 3.76 -6.83 -14.76
C PHE A 427 4.68 -6.01 -15.67
N ASN A 428 5.88 -6.51 -16.01
CA ASN A 428 6.74 -5.92 -17.04
C ASN A 428 6.12 -6.14 -18.43
N LYS A 429 5.14 -5.31 -18.79
CA LYS A 429 4.44 -5.38 -20.09
C LYS A 429 5.04 -4.43 -21.13
N ASP A 430 5.83 -3.47 -20.71
CA ASP A 430 6.57 -2.47 -21.49
C ASP A 430 7.89 -2.99 -22.08
N ARG A 431 8.23 -4.25 -21.80
CA ARG A 431 9.42 -4.93 -22.32
C ARG A 431 10.74 -4.30 -21.89
N TYR A 432 10.76 -3.59 -20.76
CA TYR A 432 12.01 -3.12 -20.20
C TYR A 432 12.95 -4.29 -19.89
N ARG A 433 14.22 -4.11 -20.22
CA ARG A 433 15.27 -5.13 -19.96
C ARG A 433 16.58 -4.44 -19.61
N ASN A 434 17.14 -4.79 -18.48
CA ASN A 434 18.49 -4.42 -18.08
C ASN A 434 19.07 -5.57 -17.23
N PRO A 435 20.04 -6.35 -17.77
CA PRO A 435 20.59 -7.51 -17.07
C PRO A 435 21.20 -7.15 -15.70
N LYS A 436 21.70 -5.92 -15.54
CA LYS A 436 22.25 -5.49 -14.25
C LYS A 436 21.14 -5.25 -13.22
N VAL A 437 19.99 -4.72 -13.65
CA VAL A 437 18.81 -4.59 -12.79
C VAL A 437 18.32 -5.98 -12.36
N ASP A 438 18.23 -6.93 -13.31
CA ASP A 438 17.83 -8.31 -13.00
C ASP A 438 18.76 -8.93 -11.94
N GLU A 439 20.09 -8.85 -12.14
CA GLU A 439 21.10 -9.34 -11.19
C GLU A 439 20.94 -8.75 -9.79
N LEU A 440 20.78 -7.41 -9.71
CA LEU A 440 20.66 -6.69 -8.43
C LEU A 440 19.39 -7.07 -7.68
N VAL A 441 18.26 -7.14 -8.39
CA VAL A 441 16.96 -7.52 -7.82
C VAL A 441 17.00 -8.97 -7.34
N ASP A 442 17.48 -9.90 -8.16
CA ASP A 442 17.58 -11.32 -7.79
C ASP A 442 18.48 -11.52 -6.57
N ARG A 443 19.63 -10.85 -6.54
CA ARG A 443 20.52 -10.90 -5.38
C ARG A 443 19.86 -10.32 -4.12
N ALA A 444 19.19 -9.18 -4.21
CA ALA A 444 18.51 -8.56 -3.09
C ALA A 444 17.44 -9.49 -2.48
N ARG A 445 16.73 -10.23 -3.32
CA ARG A 445 15.68 -11.19 -2.89
C ARG A 445 16.23 -12.35 -2.07
N THR A 446 17.49 -12.71 -2.23
CA THR A 446 18.10 -13.83 -1.48
C THR A 446 18.60 -13.45 -0.09
N LEU A 447 18.72 -12.16 0.22
CA LEU A 447 19.26 -11.63 1.47
C LEU A 447 18.16 -11.42 2.52
N ASP A 448 18.51 -11.56 3.80
CA ASP A 448 17.62 -11.31 4.94
C ASP A 448 17.80 -9.90 5.50
N ARG A 449 19.02 -9.37 5.49
CA ARG A 449 19.37 -8.09 6.08
C ARG A 449 18.87 -6.92 5.22
N GLN A 450 18.01 -6.10 5.82
CA GLN A 450 17.40 -4.95 5.13
C GLN A 450 18.43 -3.92 4.65
N ASP A 451 19.52 -3.69 5.40
CA ASP A 451 20.58 -2.76 5.05
C ASP A 451 21.39 -3.20 3.81
N GLU A 452 21.62 -4.50 3.65
CA GLU A 452 22.27 -5.08 2.47
C GLU A 452 21.33 -5.02 1.24
N ARG A 453 20.06 -5.39 1.42
CA ARG A 453 19.03 -5.31 0.37
C ARG A 453 18.82 -3.87 -0.11
N ARG A 454 18.83 -2.90 0.82
CA ARG A 454 18.67 -1.46 0.53
C ARG A 454 19.64 -0.99 -0.54
N LYS A 455 20.92 -1.31 -0.40
CA LYS A 455 21.97 -0.89 -1.35
C LYS A 455 21.71 -1.41 -2.75
N LEU A 456 21.32 -2.68 -2.87
CA LEU A 456 21.05 -3.32 -4.15
C LEU A 456 19.82 -2.74 -4.82
N TYR A 457 18.74 -2.49 -4.06
CA TYR A 457 17.54 -1.88 -4.61
C TYR A 457 17.74 -0.42 -4.99
N GLN A 458 18.54 0.34 -4.24
CA GLN A 458 18.90 1.71 -4.59
C GLN A 458 19.71 1.76 -5.90
N GLU A 459 20.69 0.87 -6.07
CA GLU A 459 21.45 0.76 -7.32
C GLU A 459 20.54 0.37 -8.50
N ALA A 460 19.67 -0.63 -8.32
CA ALA A 460 18.70 -1.02 -9.35
C ALA A 460 17.75 0.13 -9.72
N ALA A 461 17.18 0.83 -8.74
CA ALA A 461 16.29 1.96 -8.98
C ALA A 461 16.99 3.13 -9.69
N ALA A 462 18.27 3.38 -9.38
CA ALA A 462 19.08 4.40 -10.07
C ALA A 462 19.27 4.05 -11.56
N LEU A 463 19.55 2.78 -11.88
CA LEU A 463 19.66 2.32 -13.27
C LEU A 463 18.33 2.43 -14.03
N ILE A 464 17.22 2.01 -13.40
CA ILE A 464 15.87 2.11 -13.96
C ILE A 464 15.50 3.56 -14.27
N ALA A 465 15.81 4.48 -13.34
CA ALA A 465 15.56 5.91 -13.51
C ALA A 465 16.43 6.53 -14.62
N ASP A 466 17.72 6.15 -14.70
CA ASP A 466 18.65 6.63 -15.73
C ASP A 466 18.30 6.10 -17.13
N ASP A 467 17.76 4.88 -17.21
CA ASP A 467 17.22 4.32 -18.45
C ASP A 467 15.89 4.97 -18.86
N ALA A 468 15.30 5.81 -18.00
CA ALA A 468 13.97 6.35 -18.16
C ALA A 468 13.00 5.24 -18.60
N ALA A 469 13.01 4.12 -17.87
CA ALA A 469 12.21 2.95 -18.21
C ALA A 469 10.73 3.33 -18.41
N ASP A 470 10.26 4.23 -17.56
CA ASP A 470 8.93 4.81 -17.58
C ASP A 470 8.96 6.34 -17.40
N LEU A 471 7.84 7.00 -17.63
CA LEU A 471 7.63 8.40 -17.31
C LEU A 471 6.87 8.50 -15.97
N TRP A 472 7.59 8.45 -14.84
CA TRP A 472 6.99 8.65 -13.52
C TRP A 472 6.51 10.07 -13.36
N LEU A 473 5.35 10.25 -12.76
CA LEU A 473 4.71 11.56 -12.58
C LEU A 473 4.81 12.00 -11.10
N TYR A 474 4.22 11.25 -10.20
CA TYR A 474 4.24 11.58 -8.77
C TYR A 474 3.88 10.37 -7.90
N HIS A 475 4.30 10.43 -6.64
CA HIS A 475 3.84 9.59 -5.55
C HIS A 475 2.70 10.32 -4.85
N PRO A 476 1.44 9.83 -4.90
CA PRO A 476 0.33 10.48 -4.21
C PRO A 476 0.48 10.34 -2.69
N ASP A 477 -0.03 11.32 -1.97
CA ASP A 477 -0.22 11.15 -0.54
C ASP A 477 -1.38 10.18 -0.26
N VAL A 478 -1.25 9.40 0.79
CA VAL A 478 -2.38 8.79 1.47
C VAL A 478 -2.98 9.79 2.42
N THR A 479 -4.30 9.81 2.52
CA THR A 479 -5.05 10.81 3.27
C THR A 479 -6.14 10.15 4.11
N ALA A 480 -6.43 10.72 5.26
CA ALA A 480 -7.59 10.38 6.05
C ALA A 480 -8.17 11.63 6.72
N ALA A 481 -9.47 11.64 6.91
CA ALA A 481 -10.11 12.64 7.76
C ALA A 481 -11.08 11.93 8.72
N MET A 482 -11.16 12.45 9.93
CA MET A 482 -11.95 11.84 10.99
C MET A 482 -12.47 12.86 11.98
N SER A 483 -13.54 12.51 12.68
CA SER A 483 -13.96 13.22 13.88
C SER A 483 -12.80 13.26 14.89
N ARG A 484 -12.60 14.39 15.57
CA ARG A 484 -11.59 14.47 16.64
C ARG A 484 -11.84 13.51 17.80
N LYS A 485 -13.04 12.94 17.89
CA LYS A 485 -13.37 11.89 18.85
C LYS A 485 -12.78 10.53 18.51
N VAL A 486 -12.28 10.34 17.28
CA VAL A 486 -11.64 9.09 16.82
C VAL A 486 -10.15 9.14 17.15
N HIS A 487 -9.68 8.16 17.90
CA HIS A 487 -8.29 8.01 18.31
C HIS A 487 -7.74 6.62 17.98
N GLY A 488 -6.42 6.48 17.95
CA GLY A 488 -5.76 5.18 17.76
C GLY A 488 -5.90 4.60 16.35
N VAL A 489 -6.20 5.42 15.34
CA VAL A 489 -6.20 5.01 13.92
C VAL A 489 -5.02 5.69 13.22
N PRO A 490 -3.86 5.02 13.13
CA PRO A 490 -2.70 5.59 12.46
C PRO A 490 -2.90 5.62 10.94
N LEU A 491 -2.50 6.71 10.29
CA LEU A 491 -2.41 6.75 8.84
C LEU A 491 -1.13 6.04 8.40
N SER A 492 -1.27 4.87 7.80
CA SER A 492 -0.17 4.10 7.26
C SER A 492 0.11 4.45 5.79
N ALA A 493 1.38 4.41 5.36
CA ALA A 493 1.77 4.76 4.00
C ALA A 493 1.21 3.80 2.92
N ASP A 494 0.76 2.62 3.30
CA ASP A 494 0.06 1.68 2.43
C ASP A 494 -1.44 2.01 2.25
N GLY A 495 -1.94 3.07 2.91
CA GLY A 495 -3.32 3.53 2.83
C GLY A 495 -4.35 2.64 3.54
N ARG A 496 -3.94 1.56 4.19
CA ARG A 496 -4.86 0.61 4.83
C ARG A 496 -5.36 1.12 6.17
N VAL A 497 -6.65 0.96 6.42
CA VAL A 497 -7.26 1.27 7.72
C VAL A 497 -6.99 0.12 8.69
N ARG A 498 -6.35 0.43 9.82
CA ARG A 498 -6.08 -0.52 10.90
C ARG A 498 -6.74 -0.04 12.17
N LEU A 499 -7.76 -0.78 12.61
CA LEU A 499 -8.61 -0.40 13.75
C LEU A 499 -8.19 -1.07 15.07
N ARG A 500 -7.10 -1.83 15.06
CA ARG A 500 -6.49 -2.34 16.29
C ARG A 500 -5.97 -1.16 17.11
N GLY A 501 -6.47 -0.99 18.30
CA GLY A 501 -6.18 0.17 19.16
C GLY A 501 -7.08 1.38 18.93
N ALA A 502 -8.00 1.35 17.96
CA ALA A 502 -8.96 2.43 17.73
C ALA A 502 -9.96 2.57 18.87
N TRP A 503 -10.24 3.80 19.31
CA TRP A 503 -11.23 4.09 20.36
C TRP A 503 -11.91 5.44 20.11
N LEU A 504 -13.07 5.64 20.76
CA LEU A 504 -13.88 6.85 20.67
C LEU A 504 -13.86 7.60 21.98
N GLU A 505 -13.59 8.90 21.93
CA GLU A 505 -13.81 9.81 23.03
C GLU A 505 -15.32 10.01 23.24
N LYS A 506 -15.78 9.96 24.51
CA LYS A 506 -17.19 10.08 24.89
C LYS A 506 -17.70 11.51 24.84
#